data_7d5b9138e47a2f0e24c3a5945e758cff
#
_entry.id   7d5b9138e47a2f0e24c3a5945e758cff
#
_cell.length_a   1.000
_cell.length_b   1.000
_cell.length_c   1.000
_cell.angle_alpha   90.00
_cell.angle_beta   90.00
_cell.angle_gamma   90.00
#
_symmetry.space_group_name_H-M   'P 1'
#
loop_
_entity.id
_entity.type
_entity.pdbx_description
1 polymer ?
#
loop_
_entity_poly.entity_id
_entity_poly.type
_entity_poly.pdbx_seq_one_letter_code
_entity_poly.pdbx_strand_id
1 'polypeptide(L)'
;MGIPRAFTSHPESLKSCSYQFKGLSLKYKNTIHLITDGTIKYDGGSFFGQIPKMYWEKHIKSDRFNRVNVGLNCLVIKTENGNVLIDTGAGTKDRAVMKEKYGVSRSKLLSGLKEVGLSAKDIDFVLLTQLQSDHSGGCSKIDRSGQPIPVFPKAKYIVQESAWDYATNPGIRSKDYYNSRDFNCLKDFGQLVFVSGSDEILPGITVKKTDGYCIGHQIIQIESGGEKIVLTGDIIPTSLHIDPTCISAYDQCPEDTFQEKTDLIRRAIKEGFLLIFSHANNQKAGYLEERNGSVLLKPVNL
;
A
#
# COMPACT_ATOMS: atom_id res chain seq x y z
N MET A 1 -12.71 -16.59 23.56
CA MET A 1 -12.13 -15.83 22.44
C MET A 1 -12.92 -16.16 21.19
N GLY A 2 -13.65 -15.18 20.61
CA GLY A 2 -14.41 -15.38 19.38
C GLY A 2 -13.48 -15.55 18.18
N ILE A 3 -13.85 -16.41 17.22
CA ILE A 3 -13.13 -16.59 15.95
C ILE A 3 -13.35 -15.33 15.11
N PRO A 4 -12.32 -14.66 14.58
CA PRO A 4 -12.49 -13.54 13.67
C PRO A 4 -13.34 -13.95 12.46
N ARG A 5 -14.42 -13.25 12.18
CA ARG A 5 -15.41 -13.60 11.14
C ARG A 5 -14.83 -13.61 9.72
N ALA A 6 -13.78 -12.82 9.44
CA ALA A 6 -13.11 -12.78 8.15
C ALA A 6 -12.45 -14.11 7.74
N PHE A 7 -12.17 -15.01 8.69
CA PHE A 7 -11.53 -16.31 8.44
C PHE A 7 -12.51 -17.49 8.32
N THR A 8 -13.83 -17.24 8.36
CA THR A 8 -14.86 -18.29 8.32
C THR A 8 -15.51 -18.50 6.95
N SER A 9 -15.24 -17.67 5.94
CA SER A 9 -15.84 -17.79 4.61
C SER A 9 -15.21 -18.91 3.77
N HIS A 10 -16.05 -19.81 3.24
CA HIS A 10 -15.68 -20.81 2.25
C HIS A 10 -15.51 -20.16 0.86
N PRO A 11 -14.56 -20.60 0.03
CA PRO A 11 -14.46 -20.12 -1.35
C PRO A 11 -15.58 -20.70 -2.20
N GLU A 12 -16.64 -19.93 -2.46
CA GLU A 12 -17.57 -20.25 -3.54
C GLU A 12 -16.94 -19.85 -4.89
N SER A 13 -17.09 -20.72 -5.87
CA SER A 13 -16.59 -20.55 -7.23
C SER A 13 -17.25 -19.34 -7.90
N LEU A 14 -16.48 -18.29 -8.15
CA LEU A 14 -16.93 -17.06 -8.80
C LEU A 14 -17.01 -17.23 -10.31
N LYS A 15 -18.22 -17.15 -10.86
CA LYS A 15 -18.44 -16.89 -12.30
C LYS A 15 -18.09 -15.43 -12.58
N SER A 16 -17.28 -15.21 -13.62
CA SER A 16 -16.90 -13.87 -14.10
C SER A 16 -18.15 -13.05 -14.45
N CYS A 17 -18.37 -11.95 -13.75
CA CYS A 17 -19.42 -11.00 -14.04
C CYS A 17 -18.76 -9.72 -14.57
N SER A 18 -18.92 -9.45 -15.87
CA SER A 18 -18.52 -8.18 -16.47
C SER A 18 -19.55 -7.11 -16.09
N TYR A 19 -19.17 -6.17 -15.25
CA TYR A 19 -20.00 -4.99 -14.94
C TYR A 19 -19.82 -3.94 -16.04
N GLN A 20 -20.91 -3.64 -16.79
CA GLN A 20 -21.02 -2.46 -17.64
C GLN A 20 -21.61 -1.32 -16.80
N PHE A 21 -20.85 -0.25 -16.63
CA PHE A 21 -21.29 0.95 -15.93
C PHE A 21 -22.20 1.80 -16.82
N LYS A 22 -23.42 2.07 -16.37
CA LYS A 22 -24.36 3.02 -17.01
C LYS A 22 -24.49 4.28 -16.16
N GLY A 23 -24.05 5.41 -16.74
CA GLY A 23 -24.65 6.71 -16.52
C GLY A 23 -24.29 7.44 -15.22
N LEU A 24 -23.01 7.78 -14.97
CA LEU A 24 -22.59 8.79 -13.99
C LEU A 24 -21.72 9.85 -14.66
N SER A 25 -21.87 11.11 -14.22
CA SER A 25 -21.07 12.24 -14.70
C SER A 25 -19.59 11.99 -14.47
N LEU A 26 -18.82 11.87 -15.55
CA LEU A 26 -17.37 11.60 -15.54
C LEU A 26 -16.61 12.88 -15.16
N LYS A 27 -16.47 13.16 -13.87
CA LYS A 27 -15.76 14.36 -13.41
C LYS A 27 -14.24 14.25 -13.64
N TYR A 28 -13.65 13.05 -13.50
CA TYR A 28 -12.24 12.78 -13.77
C TYR A 28 -12.09 11.47 -14.54
N LYS A 29 -11.25 11.47 -15.58
CA LYS A 29 -11.04 10.31 -16.46
C LYS A 29 -9.59 9.82 -16.32
N ASN A 30 -9.28 9.20 -15.17
CA ASN A 30 -7.96 8.69 -14.87
C ASN A 30 -7.82 7.23 -15.32
N THR A 31 -6.66 6.85 -15.87
CA THR A 31 -6.36 5.44 -16.13
C THR A 31 -5.50 4.91 -14.97
N ILE A 32 -5.94 3.82 -14.36
CA ILE A 32 -5.33 3.26 -13.14
C ILE A 32 -4.76 1.89 -13.46
N HIS A 33 -3.50 1.66 -13.09
CA HIS A 33 -2.81 0.39 -13.28
C HIS A 33 -2.19 -0.07 -11.97
N LEU A 34 -2.46 -1.31 -11.59
CA LEU A 34 -1.80 -1.95 -10.46
C LEU A 34 -0.55 -2.67 -10.97
N ILE A 35 0.61 -2.21 -10.53
CA ILE A 35 1.91 -2.83 -10.81
C ILE A 35 2.51 -3.38 -9.51
N THR A 36 3.65 -4.02 -9.57
CA THR A 36 4.31 -4.56 -8.37
C THR A 36 5.82 -4.35 -8.45
N ASP A 37 6.46 -4.09 -7.30
CA ASP A 37 7.92 -4.18 -7.17
C ASP A 37 8.40 -5.61 -6.88
N GLY A 38 7.48 -6.54 -6.67
CA GLY A 38 7.79 -7.93 -6.36
C GLY A 38 7.16 -8.40 -5.07
N THR A 39 7.90 -9.11 -4.24
CA THR A 39 7.41 -9.68 -2.98
C THR A 39 8.41 -9.53 -1.86
N ILE A 40 7.91 -9.55 -0.62
CA ILE A 40 8.64 -9.56 0.64
C ILE A 40 8.08 -10.63 1.56
N LYS A 41 8.86 -11.09 2.53
CA LYS A 41 8.41 -12.06 3.54
C LYS A 41 8.37 -11.43 4.92
N TYR A 42 7.21 -11.53 5.57
CA TYR A 42 7.01 -11.16 6.95
C TYR A 42 6.83 -12.38 7.84
N ASP A 43 7.21 -12.31 9.11
CA ASP A 43 6.79 -13.31 10.10
C ASP A 43 5.26 -13.32 10.19
N GLY A 44 4.64 -14.49 10.04
CA GLY A 44 3.20 -14.61 9.99
C GLY A 44 2.52 -14.27 11.32
N GLY A 45 3.19 -14.55 12.45
CA GLY A 45 2.68 -14.14 13.76
C GLY A 45 2.67 -12.63 13.91
N SER A 46 3.75 -11.97 13.51
CA SER A 46 3.82 -10.49 13.54
C SER A 46 2.84 -9.85 12.55
N PHE A 47 2.70 -10.41 11.35
CA PHE A 47 1.85 -9.84 10.31
C PHE A 47 0.36 -9.95 10.62
N PHE A 48 -0.07 -11.06 11.23
CA PHE A 48 -1.47 -11.28 11.62
C PHE A 48 -1.77 -10.96 13.10
N GLY A 49 -0.76 -10.54 13.86
CA GLY A 49 -0.89 -10.09 15.24
C GLY A 49 -1.52 -11.15 16.14
N GLN A 50 -2.67 -10.83 16.74
CA GLN A 50 -3.35 -11.71 17.69
C GLN A 50 -4.12 -12.86 17.04
N ILE A 51 -4.19 -12.93 15.71
CA ILE A 51 -4.91 -14.01 15.01
C ILE A 51 -4.07 -15.29 15.04
N PRO A 52 -4.59 -16.38 15.61
CA PRO A 52 -3.84 -17.64 15.69
C PRO A 52 -3.51 -18.22 14.30
N LYS A 53 -2.32 -18.80 14.18
CA LYS A 53 -1.81 -19.40 12.93
C LYS A 53 -2.80 -20.37 12.29
N MET A 54 -3.49 -21.18 13.08
CA MET A 54 -4.46 -22.17 12.59
C MET A 54 -5.62 -21.57 11.76
N TYR A 55 -5.85 -20.24 11.86
CA TYR A 55 -6.86 -19.53 11.09
C TYR A 55 -6.27 -18.93 9.80
N TRP A 56 -5.22 -18.11 9.90
CA TRP A 56 -4.66 -17.42 8.73
C TRP A 56 -3.89 -18.36 7.79
N GLU A 57 -3.28 -19.45 8.28
CA GLU A 57 -2.52 -20.39 7.43
C GLU A 57 -3.39 -21.17 6.43
N LYS A 58 -4.70 -21.19 6.62
CA LYS A 58 -5.65 -21.74 5.65
C LYS A 58 -5.70 -20.92 4.36
N HIS A 59 -5.39 -19.62 4.45
CA HIS A 59 -5.50 -18.65 3.36
C HIS A 59 -4.15 -18.28 2.74
N ILE A 60 -3.09 -18.23 3.55
CA ILE A 60 -1.74 -17.93 3.10
C ILE A 60 -0.74 -18.88 3.79
N LYS A 61 0.05 -19.60 3.00
CA LYS A 61 1.01 -20.56 3.53
C LYS A 61 2.26 -19.88 4.05
N SER A 62 2.72 -20.32 5.23
CA SER A 62 4.02 -19.93 5.78
C SER A 62 5.14 -20.86 5.33
N ASP A 63 6.36 -20.34 5.29
CA ASP A 63 7.56 -21.15 5.13
C ASP A 63 8.00 -21.79 6.49
N ARG A 64 9.11 -22.56 6.48
CA ARG A 64 9.63 -23.22 7.68
C ARG A 64 10.01 -22.25 8.82
N PHE A 65 10.19 -20.99 8.53
CA PHE A 65 10.50 -19.93 9.50
C PHE A 65 9.26 -19.12 9.89
N ASN A 66 8.06 -19.65 9.65
CA ASN A 66 6.79 -18.97 9.88
C ASN A 66 6.58 -17.69 9.04
N ARG A 67 7.32 -17.50 7.95
CA ARG A 67 7.19 -16.29 7.14
C ARG A 67 6.18 -16.48 6.02
N VAL A 68 5.31 -15.51 5.84
CA VAL A 68 4.35 -15.41 4.74
C VAL A 68 4.91 -14.52 3.64
N ASN A 69 4.69 -14.91 2.37
CA ASN A 69 5.13 -14.14 1.23
C ASN A 69 4.01 -13.19 0.80
N VAL A 70 4.27 -11.88 0.77
CA VAL A 70 3.30 -10.84 0.44
C VAL A 70 3.79 -9.97 -0.71
N GLY A 71 2.86 -9.30 -1.41
CA GLY A 71 3.16 -8.42 -2.54
C GLY A 71 3.75 -7.08 -2.10
N LEU A 72 4.45 -6.43 -3.02
CA LEU A 72 4.83 -5.02 -2.97
C LEU A 72 4.10 -4.31 -4.11
N ASN A 73 2.81 -4.07 -3.89
CA ASN A 73 1.94 -3.50 -4.92
C ASN A 73 2.09 -1.97 -4.94
N CYS A 74 2.23 -1.44 -6.14
CA CYS A 74 2.30 -0.01 -6.41
C CYS A 74 1.20 0.36 -7.40
N LEU A 75 0.67 1.58 -7.31
CA LEU A 75 -0.39 2.02 -8.20
C LEU A 75 0.10 3.13 -9.11
N VAL A 76 -0.16 3.01 -10.40
CA VAL A 76 0.11 4.06 -11.40
C VAL A 76 -1.20 4.69 -11.82
N ILE A 77 -1.29 6.01 -11.78
CA ILE A 77 -2.44 6.77 -12.24
C ILE A 77 -1.98 7.72 -13.33
N LYS A 78 -2.55 7.58 -14.52
CA LYS A 78 -2.35 8.53 -15.61
C LYS A 78 -3.50 9.53 -15.59
N THR A 79 -3.17 10.81 -15.42
CA THR A 79 -4.12 11.91 -15.41
C THR A 79 -3.76 12.95 -16.47
N GLU A 80 -4.66 13.87 -16.74
CA GLU A 80 -4.39 15.02 -17.62
C GLU A 80 -3.34 15.99 -17.01
N ASN A 81 -3.15 15.94 -15.67
CA ASN A 81 -2.24 16.81 -14.92
C ASN A 81 -0.88 16.16 -14.61
N GLY A 82 -0.66 14.93 -15.08
CA GLY A 82 0.60 14.20 -14.90
C GLY A 82 0.41 12.76 -14.48
N ASN A 83 1.50 12.01 -14.46
CA ASN A 83 1.55 10.61 -14.08
C ASN A 83 1.91 10.51 -12.58
N VAL A 84 1.10 9.80 -11.83
CA VAL A 84 1.27 9.58 -10.40
C VAL A 84 1.66 8.13 -10.15
N LEU A 85 2.67 7.92 -9.33
CA LEU A 85 3.02 6.62 -8.76
C LEU A 85 2.72 6.64 -7.27
N ILE A 86 2.03 5.62 -6.77
CA ILE A 86 1.79 5.46 -5.33
C ILE A 86 2.61 4.29 -4.84
N ASP A 87 3.48 4.54 -3.85
CA ASP A 87 4.52 3.68 -3.32
C ASP A 87 5.52 3.20 -4.38
N THR A 88 6.68 2.75 -3.92
CA THR A 88 7.80 2.39 -4.78
C THR A 88 8.39 1.01 -4.50
N GLY A 89 7.81 0.29 -3.55
CA GLY A 89 8.32 -1.01 -3.12
C GLY A 89 9.67 -0.94 -2.41
N ALA A 90 10.36 -2.06 -2.31
CA ALA A 90 11.64 -2.20 -1.61
C ALA A 90 12.86 -1.74 -2.43
N GLY A 91 12.69 -1.56 -3.73
CA GLY A 91 13.75 -1.06 -4.62
C GLY A 91 14.89 -2.05 -4.83
N THR A 92 16.10 -1.50 -5.06
CA THR A 92 17.27 -2.29 -5.50
C THR A 92 18.49 -2.17 -4.59
N LYS A 93 18.46 -1.30 -3.59
CA LYS A 93 19.57 -1.09 -2.64
C LYS A 93 19.71 -2.28 -1.69
N ASP A 94 20.95 -2.52 -1.24
CA ASP A 94 21.26 -3.54 -0.23
C ASP A 94 20.62 -4.92 -0.51
N ARG A 95 20.47 -5.24 -1.79
CA ARG A 95 19.69 -6.38 -2.28
C ARG A 95 20.05 -7.73 -1.64
N ALA A 96 21.33 -7.97 -1.38
CA ALA A 96 21.78 -9.22 -0.76
C ALA A 96 21.23 -9.33 0.68
N VAL A 97 21.34 -8.25 1.46
CA VAL A 97 20.85 -8.17 2.83
C VAL A 97 19.32 -8.25 2.86
N MET A 98 18.63 -7.51 2.00
CA MET A 98 17.16 -7.53 1.91
C MET A 98 16.61 -8.89 1.50
N LYS A 99 17.30 -9.59 0.58
CA LYS A 99 16.95 -10.95 0.19
C LYS A 99 17.16 -11.95 1.35
N GLU A 100 18.28 -11.86 2.04
CA GLU A 100 18.62 -12.76 3.16
C GLU A 100 17.66 -12.52 4.34
N LYS A 101 17.53 -11.28 4.81
CA LYS A 101 16.77 -10.92 6.00
C LYS A 101 15.26 -11.01 5.79
N TYR A 102 14.76 -10.47 4.68
CA TYR A 102 13.34 -10.29 4.42
C TYR A 102 12.82 -11.06 3.20
N GLY A 103 13.66 -11.87 2.54
CA GLY A 103 13.23 -12.64 1.37
C GLY A 103 12.74 -11.78 0.20
N VAL A 104 13.19 -10.51 0.12
CA VAL A 104 12.78 -9.59 -0.95
C VAL A 104 13.16 -10.15 -2.31
N SER A 105 12.19 -10.21 -3.22
CA SER A 105 12.39 -10.68 -4.58
C SER A 105 13.16 -9.65 -5.43
N ARG A 106 13.43 -9.97 -6.69
CA ARG A 106 13.97 -8.98 -7.63
C ARG A 106 12.95 -7.87 -7.86
N SER A 107 13.39 -6.61 -7.78
CA SER A 107 12.56 -5.44 -8.08
C SER A 107 11.99 -5.52 -9.50
N LYS A 108 10.70 -5.24 -9.63
CA LYS A 108 9.94 -5.23 -10.89
C LYS A 108 9.31 -3.87 -11.19
N LEU A 109 9.51 -2.86 -10.33
CA LEU A 109 8.85 -1.56 -10.45
C LEU A 109 9.06 -0.93 -11.82
N LEU A 110 10.32 -0.81 -12.27
CA LEU A 110 10.62 -0.19 -13.56
C LEU A 110 10.13 -1.02 -14.77
N SER A 111 10.10 -2.35 -14.66
CA SER A 111 9.50 -3.19 -15.70
C SER A 111 7.98 -3.04 -15.74
N GLY A 112 7.32 -2.97 -14.58
CA GLY A 112 5.88 -2.70 -14.48
C GLY A 112 5.50 -1.34 -15.06
N LEU A 113 6.29 -0.30 -14.82
CA LEU A 113 6.10 1.01 -15.47
C LEU A 113 6.19 0.89 -16.99
N LYS A 114 7.17 0.13 -17.51
CA LYS A 114 7.32 -0.08 -18.96
C LYS A 114 6.13 -0.83 -19.57
N GLU A 115 5.56 -1.81 -18.87
CA GLU A 115 4.37 -2.55 -19.30
C GLU A 115 3.15 -1.63 -19.48
N VAL A 116 3.05 -0.57 -18.67
CA VAL A 116 2.01 0.45 -18.81
C VAL A 116 2.43 1.64 -19.68
N GLY A 117 3.54 1.51 -20.43
CA GLY A 117 4.01 2.52 -21.40
C GLY A 117 4.67 3.74 -20.76
N LEU A 118 5.21 3.62 -19.55
CA LEU A 118 5.91 4.69 -18.83
C LEU A 118 7.34 4.29 -18.49
N SER A 119 8.17 5.29 -18.26
CA SER A 119 9.51 5.16 -17.70
C SER A 119 9.64 6.01 -16.42
N ALA A 120 10.74 5.87 -15.70
CA ALA A 120 10.99 6.68 -14.52
C ALA A 120 11.00 8.21 -14.81
N LYS A 121 11.31 8.62 -16.04
CA LYS A 121 11.31 10.03 -16.46
C LYS A 121 9.91 10.60 -16.69
N ASP A 122 8.90 9.73 -16.80
CA ASP A 122 7.53 10.13 -17.10
C ASP A 122 6.70 10.34 -15.84
N ILE A 123 7.20 9.95 -14.66
CA ILE A 123 6.51 10.12 -13.38
C ILE A 123 6.67 11.56 -12.89
N ASP A 124 5.55 12.23 -12.66
CA ASP A 124 5.47 13.61 -12.20
C ASP A 124 5.31 13.71 -10.68
N PHE A 125 4.59 12.75 -10.08
CA PHE A 125 4.32 12.70 -8.66
C PHE A 125 4.53 11.29 -8.12
N VAL A 126 5.14 11.19 -6.93
CA VAL A 126 5.22 9.95 -6.14
C VAL A 126 4.52 10.23 -4.82
N LEU A 127 3.42 9.54 -4.54
CA LEU A 127 2.72 9.63 -3.27
C LEU A 127 3.15 8.43 -2.41
N LEU A 128 3.71 8.69 -1.24
CA LEU A 128 4.15 7.62 -0.34
C LEU A 128 3.13 7.44 0.77
N THR A 129 2.61 6.22 0.92
CA THR A 129 1.71 5.89 2.04
C THR A 129 2.45 6.01 3.37
N GLN A 130 3.75 5.77 3.35
CA GLN A 130 4.67 5.85 4.48
C GLN A 130 6.14 5.83 4.01
N LEU A 131 7.10 5.91 4.94
CA LEU A 131 8.53 5.91 4.62
C LEU A 131 9.29 4.63 5.03
N GLN A 132 8.60 3.55 5.43
CA GLN A 132 9.26 2.27 5.64
C GLN A 132 9.80 1.71 4.30
N SER A 133 10.90 0.96 4.37
CA SER A 133 11.71 0.59 3.20
C SER A 133 10.99 -0.26 2.16
N ASP A 134 9.94 -0.96 2.53
CA ASP A 134 9.11 -1.75 1.61
C ASP A 134 8.09 -0.91 0.81
N HIS A 135 7.92 0.37 1.17
CA HIS A 135 7.12 1.38 0.44
C HIS A 135 7.99 2.44 -0.24
N SER A 136 9.07 2.86 0.42
CA SER A 136 9.93 3.96 -0.04
C SER A 136 11.26 3.51 -0.66
N GLY A 137 11.61 2.21 -0.57
CA GLY A 137 12.90 1.69 -1.01
C GLY A 137 13.22 1.95 -2.48
N GLY A 138 12.20 2.02 -3.34
CA GLY A 138 12.37 2.35 -4.75
C GLY A 138 12.44 3.85 -5.07
N CYS A 139 12.34 4.75 -4.09
CA CYS A 139 12.46 6.19 -4.31
C CYS A 139 13.86 6.58 -4.79
N SER A 140 14.88 5.87 -4.32
CA SER A 140 16.26 6.15 -4.65
C SER A 140 17.03 4.91 -5.14
N LYS A 141 18.11 5.15 -5.81
CA LYS A 141 19.11 4.16 -6.25
C LYS A 141 20.51 4.67 -5.95
N ILE A 142 21.49 3.76 -5.93
CA ILE A 142 22.90 4.13 -5.78
C ILE A 142 23.47 4.43 -7.17
N ASP A 143 24.10 5.58 -7.31
CA ASP A 143 24.82 5.97 -8.53
C ASP A 143 26.21 5.32 -8.60
N ARG A 144 26.97 5.65 -9.65
CA ARG A 144 28.34 5.13 -9.88
C ARG A 144 29.35 5.59 -8.84
N SER A 145 29.07 6.69 -8.12
CA SER A 145 29.92 7.22 -7.04
C SER A 145 29.58 6.63 -5.68
N GLY A 146 28.55 5.76 -5.61
CA GLY A 146 28.07 5.16 -4.36
C GLY A 146 27.07 6.03 -3.60
N GLN A 147 26.58 7.12 -4.20
CA GLN A 147 25.64 8.04 -3.55
C GLN A 147 24.19 7.72 -3.90
N PRO A 148 23.24 7.86 -2.95
CA PRO A 148 21.83 7.72 -3.25
C PRO A 148 21.34 8.91 -4.07
N ILE A 149 20.65 8.61 -5.18
CA ILE A 149 20.01 9.60 -6.05
C ILE A 149 18.57 9.20 -6.34
N PRO A 150 17.64 10.14 -6.60
CA PRO A 150 16.26 9.84 -6.92
C PRO A 150 16.13 8.95 -8.16
N VAL A 151 15.21 7.98 -8.12
CA VAL A 151 14.87 7.13 -9.27
C VAL A 151 14.00 7.88 -10.27
N PHE A 152 13.10 8.74 -9.78
CA PHE A 152 12.16 9.52 -10.59
C PHE A 152 12.62 10.98 -10.65
N PRO A 153 13.42 11.38 -11.69
CA PRO A 153 14.24 12.58 -11.63
C PRO A 153 13.47 13.90 -11.66
N LYS A 154 12.22 13.92 -12.17
CA LYS A 154 11.37 15.12 -12.20
C LYS A 154 10.23 15.09 -11.17
N ALA A 155 10.01 13.94 -10.52
CA ALA A 155 8.86 13.77 -9.66
C ALA A 155 8.93 14.63 -8.41
N LYS A 156 7.75 15.09 -7.96
CA LYS A 156 7.55 15.57 -6.60
C LYS A 156 7.11 14.40 -5.73
N TYR A 157 7.77 14.23 -4.58
CA TYR A 157 7.45 13.17 -3.62
C TYR A 157 6.62 13.76 -2.49
N ILE A 158 5.37 13.31 -2.40
CA ILE A 158 4.39 13.79 -1.44
C ILE A 158 4.38 12.87 -0.24
N VAL A 159 4.64 13.42 0.95
CA VAL A 159 4.74 12.68 2.20
C VAL A 159 4.19 13.54 3.36
N GLN A 160 3.59 12.91 4.35
CA GLN A 160 3.19 13.62 5.57
C GLN A 160 4.45 14.15 6.29
N GLU A 161 4.42 15.41 6.72
CA GLU A 161 5.52 16.02 7.46
C GLU A 161 5.88 15.18 8.69
N SER A 162 4.87 14.72 9.44
CA SER A 162 5.07 13.85 10.60
C SER A 162 5.72 12.50 10.26
N ALA A 163 5.47 11.94 9.06
CA ALA A 163 6.17 10.73 8.60
C ALA A 163 7.65 10.99 8.36
N TRP A 164 7.98 12.13 7.76
CA TRP A 164 9.36 12.54 7.55
C TRP A 164 10.11 12.75 8.86
N ASP A 165 9.51 13.50 9.79
CA ASP A 165 10.13 13.80 11.09
C ASP A 165 10.39 12.50 11.88
N TYR A 166 9.44 11.57 11.83
CA TYR A 166 9.61 10.29 12.49
C TYR A 166 10.64 9.39 11.77
N ALA A 167 10.59 9.28 10.44
CA ALA A 167 11.49 8.41 9.68
C ALA A 167 12.95 8.85 9.72
N THR A 168 13.22 10.15 9.90
CA THR A 168 14.59 10.69 10.06
C THR A 168 15.16 10.46 11.46
N ASN A 169 14.32 10.23 12.46
CA ASN A 169 14.74 9.92 13.84
C ASN A 169 13.79 8.89 14.48
N PRO A 170 13.75 7.66 13.95
CA PRO A 170 12.77 6.65 14.37
C PRO A 170 13.08 6.13 15.78
N GLY A 171 12.01 5.78 16.51
CA GLY A 171 12.13 5.12 17.80
C GLY A 171 12.84 3.75 17.70
N ILE A 172 13.44 3.30 18.80
CA ILE A 172 14.25 2.06 18.85
C ILE A 172 13.49 0.81 18.37
N ARG A 173 12.18 0.76 18.56
CA ARG A 173 11.30 -0.36 18.15
C ARG A 173 11.16 -0.45 16.63
N SER A 174 11.20 0.66 15.92
CA SER A 174 10.87 0.74 14.49
C SER A 174 12.03 1.15 13.59
N LYS A 175 13.19 1.51 14.18
CA LYS A 175 14.34 2.02 13.41
C LYS A 175 14.80 1.10 12.28
N ASP A 176 14.64 -0.21 12.43
CA ASP A 176 15.08 -1.21 11.45
C ASP A 176 14.17 -1.27 10.20
N TYR A 177 13.02 -0.60 10.23
CA TYR A 177 12.11 -0.52 9.08
C TYR A 177 12.40 0.70 8.18
N TYR A 178 13.20 1.66 8.67
CA TYR A 178 13.53 2.89 7.95
C TYR A 178 15.01 2.88 7.54
N ASN A 179 15.26 3.14 6.27
CA ASN A 179 16.60 3.34 5.76
C ASN A 179 16.69 4.74 5.16
N SER A 180 17.43 5.62 5.80
CA SER A 180 17.60 7.02 5.38
C SER A 180 18.11 7.16 3.93
N ARG A 181 18.84 6.16 3.42
CA ARG A 181 19.28 6.10 2.00
C ARG A 181 18.11 5.97 1.02
N ASP A 182 16.93 5.57 1.49
CA ASP A 182 15.74 5.43 0.63
C ASP A 182 15.16 6.80 0.27
N PHE A 183 15.21 7.78 1.16
CA PHE A 183 14.47 9.03 1.03
C PHE A 183 15.25 10.32 1.28
N ASN A 184 16.38 10.32 2.04
CA ASN A 184 17.07 11.58 2.38
C ASN A 184 17.52 12.36 1.14
N CYS A 185 18.00 11.69 0.09
CA CYS A 185 18.40 12.37 -1.15
C CYS A 185 17.26 13.17 -1.79
N LEU A 186 16.00 12.83 -1.55
CA LEU A 186 14.86 13.57 -2.10
C LEU A 186 14.82 15.01 -1.60
N LYS A 187 15.25 15.23 -0.34
CA LYS A 187 15.39 16.58 0.22
C LYS A 187 16.53 17.34 -0.43
N ASP A 188 17.68 16.69 -0.60
CA ASP A 188 18.87 17.29 -1.19
C ASP A 188 18.63 17.71 -2.65
N PHE A 189 17.79 16.95 -3.37
CA PHE A 189 17.39 17.24 -4.75
C PHE A 189 16.17 18.18 -4.85
N GLY A 190 15.61 18.66 -3.73
CA GLY A 190 14.47 19.58 -3.72
C GLY A 190 13.17 18.98 -4.27
N GLN A 191 13.01 17.67 -4.16
CA GLN A 191 11.85 16.94 -4.70
C GLN A 191 10.75 16.64 -3.66
N LEU A 192 11.00 16.87 -2.36
CA LEU A 192 10.02 16.65 -1.31
C LEU A 192 8.95 17.74 -1.27
N VAL A 193 7.72 17.32 -1.09
CA VAL A 193 6.55 18.15 -0.78
C VAL A 193 5.90 17.60 0.47
N PHE A 194 5.86 18.40 1.53
CA PHE A 194 5.22 18.01 2.78
C PHE A 194 3.74 18.39 2.77
N VAL A 195 2.92 17.48 3.28
CA VAL A 195 1.50 17.69 3.54
C VAL A 195 1.21 17.42 5.02
N SER A 196 0.10 17.96 5.52
CA SER A 196 -0.32 17.77 6.91
C SER A 196 -1.80 17.42 6.96
N GLY A 197 -2.13 16.20 7.38
CA GLY A 197 -3.52 15.73 7.47
C GLY A 197 -4.07 15.23 6.15
N SER A 198 -5.12 15.88 5.63
CA SER A 198 -5.75 15.53 4.35
C SER A 198 -5.56 16.66 3.36
N ASP A 199 -5.13 16.34 2.13
CA ASP A 199 -4.90 17.32 1.07
C ASP A 199 -5.22 16.73 -0.31
N GLU A 200 -5.81 17.52 -1.20
CA GLU A 200 -6.02 17.14 -2.60
C GLU A 200 -4.75 17.50 -3.40
N ILE A 201 -4.03 16.49 -3.82
CA ILE A 201 -2.74 16.65 -4.52
C ILE A 201 -2.93 16.97 -6.00
N LEU A 202 -3.89 16.31 -6.62
CA LEU A 202 -4.36 16.56 -7.99
C LEU A 202 -5.87 16.42 -8.01
N PRO A 203 -6.56 17.00 -9.00
CA PRO A 203 -8.00 16.84 -9.12
C PRO A 203 -8.45 15.38 -9.03
N GLY A 204 -9.21 15.05 -7.99
CA GLY A 204 -9.67 13.70 -7.68
C GLY A 204 -8.64 12.77 -7.06
N ILE A 205 -7.48 13.23 -6.63
CA ILE A 205 -6.48 12.44 -5.90
C ILE A 205 -6.16 13.12 -4.57
N THR A 206 -6.61 12.51 -3.48
CA THR A 206 -6.48 13.05 -2.12
C THR A 206 -5.66 12.10 -1.25
N VAL A 207 -4.73 12.64 -0.49
CA VAL A 207 -4.07 11.93 0.61
C VAL A 207 -4.87 12.15 1.89
N LYS A 208 -4.96 11.13 2.73
CA LYS A 208 -5.59 11.23 4.05
C LYS A 208 -4.72 10.54 5.09
N LYS A 209 -4.25 11.31 6.07
CA LYS A 209 -3.46 10.81 7.19
C LYS A 209 -4.26 9.84 8.07
N THR A 210 -3.63 8.80 8.58
CA THR A 210 -4.24 7.74 9.41
C THR A 210 -3.34 7.28 10.54
N ASP A 211 -2.34 7.79 10.96
CA ASP A 211 -1.40 7.56 12.08
C ASP A 211 -1.37 6.18 12.83
N GLY A 212 -2.36 5.32 12.68
CA GLY A 212 -2.48 4.09 13.47
C GLY A 212 -1.34 3.09 13.23
N TYR A 213 -1.08 2.74 11.97
CA TYR A 213 -0.02 1.79 11.61
C TYR A 213 1.37 2.35 11.95
N CYS A 214 1.69 3.53 11.46
CA CYS A 214 2.88 4.28 11.84
C CYS A 214 2.62 5.78 11.77
N ILE A 215 3.43 6.57 12.49
CA ILE A 215 3.29 8.02 12.51
C ILE A 215 3.41 8.57 11.10
N GLY A 216 2.40 9.31 10.68
CA GLY A 216 2.31 9.92 9.35
C GLY A 216 1.97 8.94 8.23
N HIS A 217 1.48 7.74 8.53
CA HIS A 217 0.86 6.88 7.52
C HIS A 217 -0.33 7.60 6.88
N GLN A 218 -0.54 7.37 5.57
CA GLN A 218 -1.68 7.93 4.84
C GLN A 218 -2.26 6.92 3.85
N ILE A 219 -3.56 6.97 3.68
CA ILE A 219 -4.27 6.30 2.58
C ILE A 219 -4.42 7.27 1.41
N ILE A 220 -4.56 6.72 0.20
CA ILE A 220 -4.77 7.52 -1.01
C ILE A 220 -6.17 7.26 -1.54
N GLN A 221 -6.97 8.32 -1.65
CA GLN A 221 -8.32 8.28 -2.20
C GLN A 221 -8.29 8.83 -3.63
N ILE A 222 -8.94 8.13 -4.54
CA ILE A 222 -8.95 8.45 -5.97
C ILE A 222 -10.39 8.45 -6.44
N GLU A 223 -10.81 9.52 -7.11
CA GLU A 223 -12.06 9.59 -7.84
C GLU A 223 -11.79 9.49 -9.34
N SER A 224 -12.36 8.51 -10.02
CA SER A 224 -12.19 8.30 -11.45
C SER A 224 -13.41 7.65 -12.06
N GLY A 225 -14.00 8.28 -13.09
CA GLY A 225 -15.13 7.71 -13.83
C GLY A 225 -16.37 7.46 -12.97
N GLY A 226 -16.55 8.19 -11.87
CA GLY A 226 -17.62 7.97 -10.90
C GLY A 226 -17.32 6.91 -9.84
N GLU A 227 -16.18 6.22 -9.94
CA GLU A 227 -15.69 5.29 -8.92
C GLU A 227 -14.90 6.01 -7.84
N LYS A 228 -15.06 5.56 -6.60
CA LYS A 228 -14.23 5.93 -5.46
C LYS A 228 -13.29 4.78 -5.12
N ILE A 229 -12.00 5.01 -5.24
CA ILE A 229 -10.95 4.00 -5.06
C ILE A 229 -10.08 4.42 -3.88
N VAL A 230 -9.70 3.47 -3.04
CA VAL A 230 -8.82 3.72 -1.90
C VAL A 230 -7.67 2.71 -1.90
N LEU A 231 -6.43 3.20 -2.03
CA LEU A 231 -5.26 2.42 -1.67
C LEU A 231 -5.11 2.50 -0.16
N THR A 232 -5.23 1.34 0.50
CA THR A 232 -5.37 1.27 1.96
C THR A 232 -4.04 1.39 2.72
N GLY A 233 -2.91 1.31 2.01
CA GLY A 233 -1.61 1.18 2.69
C GLY A 233 -1.63 0.02 3.68
N ASP A 234 -0.98 0.21 4.81
CA ASP A 234 -0.86 -0.83 5.84
C ASP A 234 -1.93 -0.78 6.93
N ILE A 235 -2.90 0.15 6.84
CA ILE A 235 -4.11 0.07 7.67
C ILE A 235 -4.89 -1.22 7.35
N ILE A 236 -4.98 -1.60 6.05
CA ILE A 236 -5.52 -2.89 5.61
C ILE A 236 -4.57 -3.45 4.54
N PRO A 237 -3.45 -4.11 4.92
CA PRO A 237 -2.41 -4.50 3.98
C PRO A 237 -2.83 -5.60 3.00
N THR A 238 -3.76 -6.46 3.38
CA THR A 238 -4.32 -7.54 2.53
C THR A 238 -5.81 -7.73 2.78
N SER A 239 -6.49 -8.47 1.91
CA SER A 239 -7.89 -8.87 2.10
C SER A 239 -8.14 -9.65 3.40
N LEU A 240 -7.12 -10.30 3.96
CA LEU A 240 -7.20 -11.03 5.23
C LEU A 240 -7.23 -10.09 6.45
N HIS A 241 -6.86 -8.83 6.27
CA HIS A 241 -6.88 -7.80 7.32
C HIS A 241 -8.15 -6.93 7.30
N ILE A 242 -9.18 -7.31 6.56
CA ILE A 242 -10.47 -6.61 6.55
C ILE A 242 -11.16 -6.71 7.92
N ASP A 243 -10.93 -7.81 8.67
CA ASP A 243 -11.39 -7.88 10.07
C ASP A 243 -10.70 -6.76 10.88
N PRO A 244 -11.45 -5.84 11.51
CA PRO A 244 -10.85 -4.75 12.29
C PRO A 244 -9.92 -5.22 13.40
N THR A 245 -10.14 -6.41 13.94
CA THR A 245 -9.34 -6.99 15.04
C THR A 245 -8.03 -7.62 14.53
N CYS A 246 -7.88 -7.83 13.23
CA CYS A 246 -6.63 -8.32 12.64
C CYS A 246 -5.64 -7.16 12.49
N ILE A 247 -4.91 -6.86 13.55
CA ILE A 247 -3.93 -5.78 13.65
C ILE A 247 -2.54 -6.39 13.81
N SER A 248 -1.58 -5.91 13.05
CA SER A 248 -0.23 -6.47 13.05
C SER A 248 0.57 -6.06 14.29
N ALA A 249 1.62 -6.80 14.63
CA ALA A 249 2.57 -6.40 15.66
C ALA A 249 3.48 -5.22 15.22
N TYR A 250 3.42 -4.84 13.94
CA TYR A 250 4.14 -3.68 13.39
C TYR A 250 3.42 -2.36 13.69
N ASP A 251 2.11 -2.41 13.96
CA ASP A 251 1.31 -1.22 14.27
C ASP A 251 1.87 -0.49 15.50
N GLN A 252 2.06 0.82 15.36
CA GLN A 252 2.60 1.66 16.45
C GLN A 252 1.51 2.03 17.44
N CYS A 253 0.29 2.29 16.96
CA CYS A 253 -0.88 2.65 17.73
C CYS A 253 -2.05 1.71 17.36
N PRO A 254 -2.09 0.46 17.90
CA PRO A 254 -3.08 -0.55 17.52
C PRO A 254 -4.55 -0.10 17.71
N GLU A 255 -4.84 0.67 18.74
CA GLU A 255 -6.18 1.20 18.99
C GLU A 255 -6.60 2.21 17.92
N ASP A 256 -5.68 3.08 17.50
CA ASP A 256 -5.94 4.04 16.41
C ASP A 256 -6.13 3.30 15.08
N THR A 257 -5.31 2.27 14.81
CA THR A 257 -5.50 1.39 13.65
C THR A 257 -6.88 0.74 13.66
N PHE A 258 -7.34 0.25 14.82
CA PHE A 258 -8.66 -0.36 14.96
C PHE A 258 -9.78 0.63 14.61
N GLN A 259 -9.70 1.86 15.10
CA GLN A 259 -10.70 2.91 14.85
C GLN A 259 -10.68 3.32 13.36
N GLU A 260 -9.52 3.67 12.81
CA GLU A 260 -9.36 4.08 11.42
C GLU A 260 -9.81 2.98 10.44
N LYS A 261 -9.45 1.73 10.72
CA LYS A 261 -9.87 0.58 9.93
C LYS A 261 -11.38 0.37 9.97
N THR A 262 -11.98 0.44 11.16
CA THR A 262 -13.44 0.31 11.36
C THR A 262 -14.18 1.40 10.58
N ASP A 263 -13.72 2.64 10.66
CA ASP A 263 -14.31 3.75 9.94
C ASP A 263 -14.14 3.63 8.42
N LEU A 264 -12.97 3.21 7.95
CA LEU A 264 -12.73 2.98 6.53
C LEU A 264 -13.63 1.87 5.97
N ILE A 265 -13.75 0.74 6.67
CA ILE A 265 -14.61 -0.38 6.26
C ILE A 265 -16.08 0.05 6.21
N ARG A 266 -16.58 0.73 7.24
CA ARG A 266 -17.94 1.25 7.28
C ARG A 266 -18.23 2.20 6.10
N ARG A 267 -17.30 3.10 5.81
CA ARG A 267 -17.41 4.02 4.66
C ARG A 267 -17.33 3.26 3.34
N ALA A 268 -16.43 2.29 3.22
CA ALA A 268 -16.29 1.49 2.01
C ALA A 268 -17.58 0.73 1.66
N ILE A 269 -18.26 0.17 2.65
CA ILE A 269 -19.57 -0.48 2.45
C ILE A 269 -20.64 0.55 2.08
N LYS A 270 -20.73 1.66 2.81
CA LYS A 270 -21.77 2.68 2.62
C LYS A 270 -21.65 3.44 1.30
N GLU A 271 -20.42 3.79 0.91
CA GLU A 271 -20.12 4.65 -0.23
C GLU A 271 -19.65 3.87 -1.47
N GLY A 272 -19.47 2.54 -1.36
CA GLY A 272 -19.05 1.67 -2.46
C GLY A 272 -17.60 1.87 -2.87
N PHE A 273 -16.66 1.97 -1.93
CA PHE A 273 -15.23 2.12 -2.27
C PHE A 273 -14.67 0.82 -2.87
N LEU A 274 -13.93 0.94 -3.96
CA LEU A 274 -13.00 -0.09 -4.41
C LEU A 274 -11.72 0.01 -3.56
N LEU A 275 -11.48 -0.96 -2.68
CA LEU A 275 -10.25 -1.03 -1.92
C LEU A 275 -9.15 -1.73 -2.72
N ILE A 276 -7.92 -1.19 -2.64
CA ILE A 276 -6.71 -1.78 -3.21
C ILE A 276 -5.72 -2.01 -2.06
N PHE A 277 -5.12 -3.21 -2.01
CA PHE A 277 -4.27 -3.66 -0.92
C PHE A 277 -2.80 -3.68 -1.30
N SER A 278 -1.95 -3.01 -0.53
CA SER A 278 -0.51 -2.85 -0.80
C SER A 278 0.25 -4.18 -0.76
N HIS A 279 -0.19 -5.13 0.08
CA HIS A 279 0.54 -6.39 0.31
C HIS A 279 -0.17 -7.66 -0.14
N ALA A 280 -1.32 -7.54 -0.83
CA ALA A 280 -2.02 -8.71 -1.33
C ALA A 280 -1.32 -9.32 -2.56
N ASN A 281 -1.10 -10.64 -2.56
CA ASN A 281 -0.70 -11.40 -3.76
C ASN A 281 -1.92 -11.81 -4.59
N ASN A 282 -2.97 -12.29 -3.90
CA ASN A 282 -4.26 -12.65 -4.46
C ASN A 282 -5.31 -11.67 -3.94
N GLN A 283 -6.43 -11.50 -4.65
CA GLN A 283 -7.50 -10.58 -4.25
C GLN A 283 -6.93 -9.19 -3.90
N LYS A 284 -6.18 -8.63 -4.85
CA LYS A 284 -5.47 -7.36 -4.66
C LYS A 284 -6.39 -6.15 -4.54
N ALA A 285 -7.64 -6.30 -5.00
CA ALA A 285 -8.67 -5.28 -4.91
C ALA A 285 -10.06 -5.89 -4.77
N GLY A 286 -11.01 -5.12 -4.26
CA GLY A 286 -12.41 -5.52 -4.19
C GLY A 286 -13.29 -4.52 -3.45
N TYR A 287 -14.60 -4.73 -3.61
CA TYR A 287 -15.62 -4.01 -2.86
C TYR A 287 -15.99 -4.78 -1.61
N LEU A 288 -16.41 -4.07 -0.58
CA LEU A 288 -16.93 -4.68 0.64
C LEU A 288 -18.45 -4.72 0.63
N GLU A 289 -19.02 -5.83 1.10
CA GLU A 289 -20.45 -5.93 1.41
C GLU A 289 -20.65 -6.56 2.78
N GLU A 290 -21.73 -6.17 3.45
CA GLU A 290 -22.15 -6.80 4.68
C GLU A 290 -23.25 -7.83 4.41
N ARG A 291 -23.04 -9.08 4.86
CA ARG A 291 -24.03 -10.15 4.82
C ARG A 291 -24.09 -10.87 6.17
N ASN A 292 -25.27 -10.96 6.72
CA ASN A 292 -25.51 -11.66 8.01
C ASN A 292 -24.56 -11.21 9.12
N GLY A 293 -24.27 -9.89 9.20
CA GLY A 293 -23.36 -9.31 10.18
C GLY A 293 -21.88 -9.67 9.97
N SER A 294 -21.50 -10.15 8.77
CA SER A 294 -20.10 -10.39 8.38
C SER A 294 -19.75 -9.52 7.19
N VAL A 295 -18.54 -8.97 7.20
CA VAL A 295 -17.99 -8.20 6.07
C VAL A 295 -17.31 -9.17 5.11
N LEU A 296 -17.69 -9.11 3.85
CA LEU A 296 -17.17 -9.96 2.78
C LEU A 296 -16.52 -9.10 1.70
N LEU A 297 -15.40 -9.58 1.14
CA LEU A 297 -14.79 -8.98 -0.04
C LEU A 297 -15.41 -9.57 -1.31
N LYS A 298 -15.84 -8.69 -2.21
CA LYS A 298 -16.10 -9.02 -3.62
C LYS A 298 -14.86 -8.66 -4.44
N PRO A 299 -13.99 -9.64 -4.78
CA PRO A 299 -12.73 -9.34 -5.44
C PRO A 299 -12.95 -8.81 -6.86
N VAL A 300 -12.06 -7.90 -7.26
CA VAL A 300 -11.97 -7.32 -8.60
C VAL A 300 -10.57 -7.59 -9.15
N ASN A 301 -10.49 -7.97 -10.42
CA ASN A 301 -9.22 -8.08 -11.15
C ASN A 301 -8.93 -6.72 -11.80
N LEU A 302 -7.79 -6.13 -11.46
CA LEU A 302 -7.26 -4.86 -12.00
C LEU A 302 -6.20 -5.13 -13.05
#